data_d1981f895842b1f7cfdd2f4d4c218157
#
_entry.id   d1981f895842b1f7cfdd2f4d4c218157
#
_cell.length_a   1.000
_cell.length_b   1.000
_cell.length_c   1.000
_cell.angle_alpha   90.00
_cell.angle_beta   90.00
_cell.angle_gamma   90.00
#
_symmetry.space_group_name_H-M   'P 1'
#
loop_
_entity.id
_entity.type
_entity.pdbx_description
1 polymer ?
#
loop_
_entity_poly.entity_id
_entity_poly.type
_entity_poly.pdbx_seq_one_letter_code
_entity_poly.pdbx_strand_id
1 'polypeptide(L)'
;SDDGIWRRLIVIPFNAKIEGKADIKNYGEYLYENAGESILAWIIEGAKKVIALDYQIPVPDCVTKAIDEYRSQNDWFGHFLEEKCDVDESFKESSSALYQAYRNYSLDCNEYVRSTADFYFALGKAGFERLTLNRKRYFKGLKIHDDNGAEEDFLQ
;
A
#
# COMPACT_ATOMS: atom_id res chain seq x y z
N SER A 1 4.01 -11.01 5.31
CA SER A 1 2.64 -11.30 5.78
C SER A 1 2.05 -10.10 6.50
N ASP A 2 1.62 -9.12 5.74
CA ASP A 2 1.12 -7.85 6.29
C ASP A 2 -0.37 -7.89 6.68
N ASP A 3 -1.11 -8.96 6.36
CA ASP A 3 -2.55 -9.06 6.67
C ASP A 3 -2.87 -8.92 8.17
N GLY A 4 -1.93 -9.26 9.04
CA GLY A 4 -2.07 -9.07 10.49
C GLY A 4 -2.04 -7.61 10.92
N ILE A 5 -1.32 -6.76 10.20
CA ILE A 5 -1.22 -5.31 10.45
C ILE A 5 -2.48 -4.62 9.94
N TRP A 6 -2.90 -4.92 8.70
CA TRP A 6 -4.06 -4.30 8.06
C TRP A 6 -5.35 -4.48 8.85
N ARG A 7 -5.55 -5.64 9.50
CA ARG A 7 -6.72 -5.89 10.37
C ARG A 7 -6.73 -5.06 11.66
N ARG A 8 -5.62 -4.45 12.03
CA ARG A 8 -5.46 -3.66 13.26
C ARG A 8 -5.28 -2.17 12.98
N LEU A 9 -5.10 -1.80 11.72
CA LEU A 9 -4.89 -0.42 11.31
C LEU A 9 -6.24 0.27 11.11
N ILE A 10 -6.41 1.42 11.76
CA ILE A 10 -7.55 2.32 11.54
C ILE A 10 -6.96 3.66 11.08
N VAL A 11 -7.29 4.06 9.86
CA VAL A 11 -6.86 5.35 9.29
C VAL A 11 -8.02 6.34 9.43
N ILE A 12 -7.84 7.36 10.25
CA ILE A 12 -8.82 8.44 10.41
C ILE A 12 -8.36 9.62 9.54
N PRO A 13 -9.07 9.96 8.44
CA PRO A 13 -8.65 11.04 7.56
C PRO A 13 -8.94 12.40 8.18
N PHE A 14 -7.93 13.25 8.29
CA PHE A 14 -8.05 14.66 8.64
C PHE A 14 -7.78 15.51 7.39
N ASN A 15 -8.81 15.80 6.61
CA ASN A 15 -8.70 16.45 5.30
C ASN A 15 -8.63 17.98 5.39
N ALA A 16 -8.85 18.56 6.58
CA ALA A 16 -8.78 20.00 6.77
C ALA A 16 -7.32 20.45 6.93
N LYS A 17 -6.89 21.39 6.10
CA LYS A 17 -5.60 22.06 6.22
C LYS A 17 -5.78 23.35 7.04
N ILE A 18 -5.03 23.43 8.15
CA ILE A 18 -5.07 24.59 9.04
C ILE A 18 -3.91 25.49 8.67
N GLU A 19 -4.19 26.72 8.18
CA GLU A 19 -3.18 27.66 7.68
C GLU A 19 -3.37 29.08 8.23
N GLY A 20 -2.30 29.85 8.23
CA GLY A 20 -2.32 31.27 8.57
C GLY A 20 -2.82 31.54 9.97
N LYS A 21 -3.86 32.39 10.10
CA LYS A 21 -4.40 32.80 11.40
C LYS A 21 -5.15 31.70 12.15
N ALA A 22 -5.53 30.63 11.46
CA ALA A 22 -6.17 29.46 12.06
C ALA A 22 -5.15 28.50 12.70
N ASP A 23 -3.85 28.61 12.35
CA ASP A 23 -2.75 27.84 12.95
C ASP A 23 -2.35 28.43 14.30
N ILE A 24 -3.04 28.03 15.34
CA ILE A 24 -2.81 28.48 16.73
C ILE A 24 -1.71 27.58 17.32
N LYS A 25 -0.57 28.17 17.66
CA LYS A 25 0.53 27.47 18.32
C LYS A 25 0.12 27.02 19.71
N ASN A 26 0.59 25.82 20.12
CA ASN A 26 0.28 25.21 21.41
C ASN A 26 -1.24 25.06 21.69
N TYR A 27 -2.05 24.89 20.62
CA TYR A 27 -3.50 24.79 20.75
C TYR A 27 -3.94 23.64 21.66
N GLY A 28 -3.16 22.57 21.76
CA GLY A 28 -3.41 21.47 22.69
C GLY A 28 -3.43 21.91 24.15
N GLU A 29 -2.48 22.76 24.55
CA GLU A 29 -2.38 23.31 25.90
C GLU A 29 -3.54 24.27 26.19
N TYR A 30 -3.88 25.14 25.23
CA TYR A 30 -5.05 25.98 25.30
C TYR A 30 -6.35 25.16 25.50
N LEU A 31 -6.54 24.07 24.78
CA LEU A 31 -7.71 23.18 24.91
C LEU A 31 -7.72 22.50 26.30
N TYR A 32 -6.57 22.05 26.78
CA TYR A 32 -6.50 21.44 28.11
C TYR A 32 -6.95 22.40 29.20
N GLU A 33 -6.47 23.65 29.17
CA GLU A 33 -6.80 24.68 30.18
C GLU A 33 -8.24 25.18 30.11
N ASN A 34 -8.79 25.29 28.87
CA ASN A 34 -10.08 25.98 28.67
C ASN A 34 -11.24 25.00 28.40
N ALA A 35 -10.98 23.75 27.99
CA ALA A 35 -12.01 22.78 27.63
C ALA A 35 -11.71 21.36 28.15
N GLY A 36 -10.74 21.18 29.05
CA GLY A 36 -10.31 19.87 29.51
C GLY A 36 -11.44 19.01 30.08
N GLU A 37 -12.32 19.58 30.89
CA GLU A 37 -13.48 18.87 31.46
C GLU A 37 -14.46 18.39 30.38
N SER A 38 -14.73 19.23 29.38
CA SER A 38 -15.60 18.89 28.26
C SER A 38 -15.01 17.79 27.37
N ILE A 39 -13.71 17.85 27.13
CA ILE A 39 -12.97 16.81 26.38
C ILE A 39 -13.00 15.49 27.13
N LEU A 40 -12.76 15.49 28.45
CA LEU A 40 -12.84 14.30 29.28
C LEU A 40 -14.25 13.69 29.28
N ALA A 41 -15.29 14.51 29.40
CA ALA A 41 -16.68 14.07 29.33
C ALA A 41 -16.97 13.40 27.98
N TRP A 42 -16.51 13.99 26.87
CA TRP A 42 -16.66 13.43 25.53
C TRP A 42 -15.94 12.08 25.36
N ILE A 43 -14.72 11.94 25.91
CA ILE A 43 -13.97 10.67 25.90
C ILE A 43 -14.71 9.59 26.70
N ILE A 44 -15.25 9.93 27.88
CA ILE A 44 -16.02 9.00 28.71
C ILE A 44 -17.30 8.55 27.99
N GLU A 45 -17.99 9.45 27.33
CA GLU A 45 -19.16 9.13 26.51
C GLU A 45 -18.82 8.16 25.36
N GLY A 46 -17.70 8.40 24.67
CA GLY A 46 -17.19 7.50 23.64
C GLY A 46 -16.88 6.12 24.20
N ALA A 47 -16.20 6.04 25.34
CA ALA A 47 -15.88 4.77 26.00
C ALA A 47 -17.13 3.99 26.41
N LYS A 48 -18.16 4.65 26.95
CA LYS A 48 -19.46 4.01 27.28
C LYS A 48 -20.11 3.41 26.03
N LYS A 49 -20.08 4.11 24.88
CA LYS A 49 -20.63 3.59 23.61
C LYS A 49 -19.88 2.35 23.13
N VAL A 50 -18.55 2.35 23.19
CA VAL A 50 -17.72 1.19 22.81
C VAL A 50 -18.03 -0.03 23.70
N ILE A 51 -18.16 0.17 25.01
CA ILE A 51 -18.52 -0.90 25.95
C ILE A 51 -19.93 -1.43 25.67
N ALA A 52 -20.89 -0.55 25.41
CA ALA A 52 -22.28 -0.94 25.09
C ALA A 52 -22.39 -1.73 23.77
N LEU A 53 -21.44 -1.57 22.85
CA LEU A 53 -21.33 -2.33 21.61
C LEU A 53 -20.46 -3.59 21.74
N ASP A 54 -20.17 -4.03 22.95
CA ASP A 54 -19.27 -5.18 23.20
C ASP A 54 -17.95 -5.07 22.43
N TYR A 55 -17.37 -3.88 22.40
CA TYR A 55 -16.13 -3.55 21.67
C TYR A 55 -16.20 -3.74 20.14
N GLN A 56 -17.40 -3.94 19.58
CA GLN A 56 -17.63 -4.01 18.13
C GLN A 56 -17.86 -2.60 17.58
N ILE A 57 -16.79 -1.93 17.20
CA ILE A 57 -16.88 -0.56 16.68
C ILE A 57 -17.25 -0.62 15.20
N PRO A 58 -18.42 -0.08 14.78
CA PRO A 58 -18.73 0.03 13.37
C PRO A 58 -17.74 0.99 12.69
N VAL A 59 -17.09 0.51 11.62
CA VAL A 59 -16.13 1.32 10.87
C VAL A 59 -16.88 2.15 9.83
N PRO A 60 -16.83 3.50 9.88
CA PRO A 60 -17.48 4.37 8.89
C PRO A 60 -16.85 4.20 7.50
N ASP A 61 -17.64 4.42 6.44
CA ASP A 61 -17.18 4.31 5.04
C ASP A 61 -15.98 5.21 4.73
N CYS A 62 -15.88 6.39 5.33
CA CYS A 62 -14.74 7.28 5.14
C CYS A 62 -13.43 6.70 5.69
N VAL A 63 -13.49 5.93 6.78
CA VAL A 63 -12.35 5.23 7.36
C VAL A 63 -11.97 4.03 6.51
N THR A 64 -12.95 3.25 6.04
CA THR A 64 -12.72 2.12 5.13
C THR A 64 -12.01 2.59 3.86
N LYS A 65 -12.53 3.64 3.21
CA LYS A 65 -11.91 4.23 2.02
C LYS A 65 -10.49 4.71 2.29
N ALA A 66 -10.24 5.38 3.41
CA ALA A 66 -8.90 5.84 3.76
C ALA A 66 -7.91 4.68 4.00
N ILE A 67 -8.38 3.56 4.55
CA ILE A 67 -7.57 2.34 4.70
C ILE A 67 -7.25 1.74 3.33
N ASP A 68 -8.24 1.65 2.45
CA ASP A 68 -8.08 1.08 1.10
C ASP A 68 -7.12 1.94 0.25
N GLU A 69 -7.26 3.27 0.30
CA GLU A 69 -6.35 4.21 -0.34
C GLU A 69 -4.91 4.07 0.19
N TYR A 70 -4.75 4.02 1.50
CA TYR A 70 -3.44 3.83 2.13
C TYR A 70 -2.81 2.48 1.77
N ARG A 71 -3.62 1.42 1.71
CA ARG A 71 -3.19 0.09 1.30
C ARG A 71 -2.75 0.06 -0.16
N SER A 72 -3.54 0.67 -1.05
CA SER A 72 -3.20 0.79 -2.47
C SER A 72 -1.90 1.56 -2.68
N GLN A 73 -1.74 2.73 -2.04
CA GLN A 73 -0.50 3.52 -2.13
C GLN A 73 0.75 2.79 -1.64
N ASN A 74 0.59 1.77 -0.79
CA ASN A 74 1.69 0.95 -0.26
C ASN A 74 1.83 -0.41 -0.97
N ASP A 75 1.04 -0.67 -2.01
CA ASP A 75 1.12 -1.91 -2.80
C ASP A 75 2.18 -1.82 -3.90
N TRP A 76 3.43 -1.73 -3.47
CA TRP A 76 4.60 -1.68 -4.35
C TRP A 76 4.64 -2.82 -5.38
N PHE A 77 4.10 -4.00 -5.01
CA PHE A 77 4.14 -5.19 -5.86
C PHE A 77 3.04 -5.17 -6.92
N GLY A 78 1.82 -4.75 -6.54
CA GLY A 78 0.72 -4.55 -7.49
C GLY A 78 1.06 -3.51 -8.54
N HIS A 79 1.62 -2.36 -8.14
CA HIS A 79 2.06 -1.32 -9.08
C HIS A 79 3.12 -1.83 -10.05
N PHE A 80 4.13 -2.57 -9.55
CA PHE A 80 5.13 -3.18 -10.44
C PHE A 80 4.49 -4.14 -11.46
N LEU A 81 3.54 -4.98 -11.04
CA LEU A 81 2.87 -5.90 -11.95
C LEU A 81 2.06 -5.16 -13.02
N GLU A 82 1.29 -4.14 -12.62
CA GLU A 82 0.45 -3.35 -13.54
C GLU A 82 1.29 -2.58 -14.57
N GLU A 83 2.42 -2.00 -14.14
CA GLU A 83 3.21 -1.12 -15.00
C GLU A 83 4.28 -1.84 -15.83
N LYS A 84 4.73 -3.03 -15.38
CA LYS A 84 5.89 -3.70 -15.99
C LYS A 84 5.65 -5.12 -16.43
N CYS A 85 4.47 -5.70 -16.17
CA CYS A 85 4.22 -7.11 -16.46
C CYS A 85 2.89 -7.37 -17.17
N ASP A 86 2.91 -8.24 -18.15
CA ASP A 86 1.72 -8.90 -18.68
C ASP A 86 1.45 -10.19 -17.91
N VAL A 87 0.20 -10.42 -17.50
CA VAL A 87 -0.22 -11.60 -16.76
C VAL A 87 -1.10 -12.48 -17.62
N ASP A 88 -0.65 -13.72 -17.90
CA ASP A 88 -1.39 -14.76 -18.59
C ASP A 88 -0.81 -16.13 -18.24
N GLU A 89 -1.65 -17.15 -18.09
CA GLU A 89 -1.24 -18.50 -17.69
C GLU A 89 -0.22 -19.16 -18.64
N SER A 90 -0.17 -18.73 -19.90
CA SER A 90 0.77 -19.22 -20.93
C SER A 90 2.16 -18.61 -20.78
N PHE A 91 2.29 -17.47 -20.08
CA PHE A 91 3.55 -16.75 -19.95
C PHE A 91 4.48 -17.40 -18.94
N LYS A 92 5.75 -17.16 -19.15
CA LYS A 92 6.82 -17.49 -18.19
C LYS A 92 7.98 -16.52 -18.35
N GLU A 93 8.54 -16.10 -17.24
CA GLU A 93 9.70 -15.22 -17.23
C GLU A 93 10.80 -15.71 -16.29
N SER A 94 12.05 -15.39 -16.61
CA SER A 94 13.15 -15.79 -15.75
C SER A 94 13.11 -15.03 -14.42
N SER A 95 13.37 -15.74 -13.31
CA SER A 95 13.34 -15.12 -11.96
C SER A 95 14.33 -13.97 -11.84
N SER A 96 15.48 -14.06 -12.51
CA SER A 96 16.50 -13.00 -12.49
C SER A 96 16.07 -11.77 -13.30
N ALA A 97 15.43 -11.96 -14.47
CA ALA A 97 14.92 -10.85 -15.28
C ALA A 97 13.81 -10.09 -14.54
N LEU A 98 12.85 -10.82 -13.94
CA LEU A 98 11.79 -10.22 -13.13
C LEU A 98 12.35 -9.38 -11.98
N TYR A 99 13.33 -9.91 -11.24
CA TYR A 99 13.92 -9.13 -10.14
C TYR A 99 14.70 -7.91 -10.64
N GLN A 100 15.39 -8.03 -11.77
CA GLN A 100 16.12 -6.90 -12.35
C GLN A 100 15.14 -5.81 -12.84
N ALA A 101 14.04 -6.19 -13.50
CA ALA A 101 12.98 -5.27 -13.91
C ALA A 101 12.36 -4.56 -12.70
N TYR A 102 12.02 -5.31 -11.65
CA TYR A 102 11.52 -4.74 -10.40
C TYR A 102 12.53 -3.76 -9.76
N ARG A 103 13.80 -4.14 -9.71
CA ARG A 103 14.85 -3.29 -9.13
C ARG A 103 14.98 -1.96 -9.89
N ASN A 104 14.98 -2.01 -11.22
CA ASN A 104 15.05 -0.82 -12.07
C ASN A 104 13.82 0.05 -11.86
N TYR A 105 12.62 -0.53 -11.90
CA TYR A 105 11.36 0.15 -11.63
C TYR A 105 11.35 0.88 -10.29
N SER A 106 11.74 0.19 -9.21
CA SER A 106 11.80 0.81 -7.88
C SER A 106 12.79 1.98 -7.80
N LEU A 107 13.94 1.88 -8.49
CA LEU A 107 14.92 2.97 -8.55
C LEU A 107 14.38 4.17 -9.34
N ASP A 108 13.70 3.93 -10.46
CA ASP A 108 13.11 4.97 -11.30
C ASP A 108 11.98 5.71 -10.56
N CYS A 109 11.20 4.99 -9.75
CA CYS A 109 10.16 5.54 -8.87
C CYS A 109 10.72 6.16 -7.56
N ASN A 110 12.04 6.10 -7.35
CA ASN A 110 12.69 6.52 -6.10
C ASN A 110 12.14 5.80 -4.85
N GLU A 111 11.80 4.51 -5.01
CA GLU A 111 11.27 3.65 -3.95
C GLU A 111 12.35 2.75 -3.35
N TYR A 112 12.06 2.21 -2.16
CA TYR A 112 12.94 1.25 -1.52
C TYR A 112 12.97 -0.09 -2.26
N VAL A 113 14.15 -0.49 -2.73
CA VAL A 113 14.37 -1.79 -3.39
C VAL A 113 14.39 -2.92 -2.36
N ARG A 114 13.36 -3.78 -2.39
CA ARG A 114 13.25 -4.92 -1.48
C ARG A 114 14.22 -6.04 -1.88
N SER A 115 14.51 -6.93 -0.94
CA SER A 115 15.40 -8.06 -1.20
C SER A 115 14.83 -9.02 -2.24
N THR A 116 15.72 -9.78 -2.91
CA THR A 116 15.32 -10.87 -3.83
C THR A 116 14.39 -11.89 -3.17
N ALA A 117 14.60 -12.16 -1.88
CA ALA A 117 13.78 -13.09 -1.12
C ALA A 117 12.36 -12.58 -0.93
N ASP A 118 12.21 -11.30 -0.55
CA ASP A 118 10.90 -10.66 -0.36
C ASP A 118 10.14 -10.57 -1.69
N PHE A 119 10.82 -10.23 -2.78
CA PHE A 119 10.24 -10.15 -4.11
C PHE A 119 9.71 -11.51 -4.57
N TYR A 120 10.50 -12.58 -4.44
CA TYR A 120 10.05 -13.92 -4.83
C TYR A 120 8.96 -14.46 -3.91
N PHE A 121 8.97 -14.08 -2.64
CA PHE A 121 7.88 -14.39 -1.73
C PHE A 121 6.58 -13.69 -2.16
N ALA A 122 6.64 -12.43 -2.58
CA ALA A 122 5.49 -11.70 -3.09
C ALA A 122 4.91 -12.35 -4.36
N LEU A 123 5.75 -12.74 -5.32
CA LEU A 123 5.34 -13.50 -6.51
C LEU A 123 4.60 -14.80 -6.15
N GLY A 124 5.15 -15.59 -5.23
CA GLY A 124 4.51 -16.82 -4.74
C GLY A 124 3.17 -16.57 -4.03
N LYS A 125 3.08 -15.51 -3.22
CA LYS A 125 1.84 -15.10 -2.54
C LYS A 125 0.76 -14.63 -3.53
N ALA A 126 1.16 -14.01 -4.64
CA ALA A 126 0.26 -13.61 -5.72
C ALA A 126 -0.21 -14.77 -6.61
N GLY A 127 0.29 -16.00 -6.36
CA GLY A 127 -0.14 -17.20 -7.06
C GLY A 127 0.75 -17.60 -8.25
N PHE A 128 1.85 -16.89 -8.50
CA PHE A 128 2.78 -17.27 -9.56
C PHE A 128 3.62 -18.47 -9.16
N GLU A 129 3.57 -19.53 -9.98
CA GLU A 129 4.27 -20.78 -9.71
C GLU A 129 5.75 -20.68 -10.11
N ARG A 130 6.63 -21.12 -9.22
CA ARG A 130 8.07 -21.17 -9.47
C ARG A 130 8.46 -22.49 -10.16
N LEU A 131 9.11 -22.39 -11.32
CA LEU A 131 9.57 -23.52 -12.10
C LEU A 131 11.10 -23.55 -12.22
N THR A 132 11.67 -24.76 -12.38
CA THR A 132 13.08 -24.93 -12.72
C THR A 132 13.18 -25.69 -14.03
N LEU A 133 13.73 -25.05 -15.06
CA LEU A 133 13.94 -25.63 -16.38
C LEU A 133 15.41 -25.46 -16.78
N ASN A 134 16.09 -26.51 -17.18
CA ASN A 134 17.48 -26.47 -17.61
C ASN A 134 18.42 -25.74 -16.63
N ARG A 135 18.28 -26.00 -15.34
CA ARG A 135 19.03 -25.35 -14.21
C ARG A 135 18.77 -23.84 -14.07
N LYS A 136 17.81 -23.27 -14.80
CA LYS A 136 17.36 -21.87 -14.64
C LYS A 136 16.01 -21.83 -13.94
N ARG A 137 15.78 -20.77 -13.19
CA ARG A 137 14.54 -20.57 -12.42
C ARG A 137 13.65 -19.57 -13.14
N TYR A 138 12.35 -19.90 -13.21
CA TYR A 138 11.32 -19.11 -13.87
C TYR A 138 10.12 -18.96 -12.94
N PHE A 139 9.30 -17.95 -13.20
CA PHE A 139 7.93 -17.89 -12.72
C PHE A 139 6.98 -18.03 -13.91
N LYS A 140 5.90 -18.83 -13.72
CA LYS A 140 4.83 -19.02 -14.69
C LYS A 140 3.70 -18.05 -14.39
N GLY A 141 2.99 -17.62 -15.44
CA GLY A 141 1.80 -16.77 -15.31
C GLY A 141 2.07 -15.30 -15.58
N LEU A 142 3.32 -14.90 -15.87
CA LEU A 142 3.66 -13.51 -16.18
C LEU A 142 4.89 -13.42 -17.08
N LYS A 143 5.02 -12.28 -17.76
CA LYS A 143 6.23 -11.84 -18.46
C LYS A 143 6.42 -10.33 -18.29
N ILE A 144 7.63 -9.83 -18.49
CA ILE A 144 7.93 -8.39 -18.53
C ILE A 144 7.35 -7.81 -19.82
N HIS A 145 6.81 -6.59 -19.81
CA HIS A 145 6.38 -5.88 -21.01
C HIS A 145 7.54 -5.81 -22.02
N ASP A 146 7.26 -6.13 -23.27
CA ASP A 146 8.21 -5.94 -24.37
C ASP A 146 8.18 -4.44 -24.77
N ASP A 147 9.10 -3.63 -24.23
CA ASP A 147 9.24 -2.19 -24.56
C ASP A 147 9.67 -1.92 -26.01
N ASN A 148 9.66 -2.93 -26.89
CA ASN A 148 10.09 -2.82 -28.29
C ASN A 148 9.05 -2.22 -29.24
N GLY A 149 8.01 -1.52 -28.74
CA GLY A 149 6.91 -1.00 -29.55
C GLY A 149 6.81 0.51 -29.74
N ALA A 150 7.72 1.33 -29.20
CA ALA A 150 7.51 2.79 -29.16
C ALA A 150 8.58 3.67 -29.86
N GLU A 151 9.48 3.12 -30.67
CA GLU A 151 10.53 3.92 -31.36
C GLU A 151 10.47 3.96 -32.90
N GLU A 152 9.42 3.47 -33.56
CA GLU A 152 9.38 3.48 -35.03
C GLU A 152 8.40 4.44 -35.71
N ASP A 153 7.78 5.41 -35.06
CA ASP A 153 6.77 6.26 -35.72
C ASP A 153 6.99 7.78 -35.64
N PHE A 154 8.23 8.25 -35.45
CA PHE A 154 8.53 9.71 -35.48
C PHE A 154 9.51 10.16 -36.56
N LEU A 155 9.70 9.41 -37.64
CA LEU A 155 10.45 9.87 -38.81
C LEU A 155 9.70 9.50 -40.10
N GLN A 156 8.60 10.16 -40.42
CA GLN A 156 8.10 10.40 -41.77
C GLN A 156 7.53 11.82 -41.86
#